data_eec990f44f3a7375c68c58e2d8b2da3c
#
_entry.id   eec990f44f3a7375c68c58e2d8b2da3c
#
_cell.length_a   1.000
_cell.length_b   1.000
_cell.length_c   1.000
_cell.angle_alpha   90.00
_cell.angle_beta   90.00
_cell.angle_gamma   90.00
#
_symmetry.space_group_name_H-M   'P 1'
#
loop_
_entity.id
_entity.type
_entity.pdbx_description
1 polymer ?
#
loop_
_entity_poly.entity_id
_entity_poly.type
_entity_poly.pdbx_seq_one_letter_code
_entity_poly.pdbx_strand_id
1 'polypeptide(L)' 'QQMDDAAMAAAVDAAVTEAGAASIKDMGKVMAVLKSRHAAALDMAKAGPMVKARLGG' A
#
# COMPACT_ATOMS: atom_id res chain seq x y z
N GLN A 1 5.72 13.59 8.37
CA GLN A 1 6.18 13.83 7.02
C GLN A 1 5.75 12.72 6.08
N GLN A 2 5.44 13.13 4.87
CA GLN A 2 4.95 12.18 3.88
C GLN A 2 6.10 11.49 3.17
N MET A 3 5.87 10.25 2.79
CA MET A 3 6.81 9.51 1.98
C MET A 3 6.80 10.05 0.55
N ASP A 4 7.96 10.02 -0.10
CA ASP A 4 7.98 10.30 -1.53
C ASP A 4 7.44 9.08 -2.31
N ASP A 5 7.31 9.25 -3.64
CA ASP A 5 6.70 8.18 -4.46
C ASP A 5 7.51 6.89 -4.42
N ALA A 6 8.83 6.99 -4.38
CA ALA A 6 9.66 5.79 -4.32
C ALA A 6 9.48 5.06 -2.99
N ALA A 7 9.42 5.82 -1.89
CA ALA A 7 9.21 5.22 -0.57
C ALA A 7 7.82 4.61 -0.47
N MET A 8 6.82 5.28 -1.04
CA MET A 8 5.47 4.74 -1.05
C MET A 8 5.37 3.47 -1.87
N ALA A 9 6.03 3.43 -3.02
CA ALA A 9 6.04 2.22 -3.84
C ALA A 9 6.66 1.05 -3.10
N ALA A 10 7.75 1.29 -2.39
CA ALA A 10 8.39 0.26 -1.58
C ALA A 10 7.48 -0.20 -0.44
N ALA A 11 6.80 0.75 0.20
CA ALA A 11 5.88 0.42 1.29
C ALA A 11 4.70 -0.41 0.79
N VAL A 12 4.14 -0.03 -0.35
CA VAL A 12 3.04 -0.76 -0.97
C VAL A 12 3.47 -2.18 -1.32
N ASP A 13 4.65 -2.31 -1.92
CA ASP A 13 5.16 -3.61 -2.31
C ASP A 13 5.36 -4.52 -1.10
N ALA A 14 5.94 -3.99 -0.03
CA ALA A 14 6.13 -4.72 1.21
C ALA A 14 4.78 -5.11 1.82
N ALA A 15 3.81 -4.21 1.79
CA ALA A 15 2.49 -4.47 2.34
C ALA A 15 1.77 -5.56 1.54
N VAL A 16 1.90 -5.55 0.23
CA VAL A 16 1.32 -6.59 -0.63
C VAL A 16 1.90 -7.95 -0.26
N THR A 17 3.22 -8.00 -0.11
CA THR A 17 3.90 -9.24 0.26
C THR A 17 3.47 -9.72 1.65
N GLU A 18 3.42 -8.82 2.61
CA GLU A 18 3.07 -9.17 3.98
C GLU A 18 1.61 -9.61 4.09
N ALA A 19 0.72 -8.94 3.37
CA ALA A 19 -0.70 -9.30 3.37
C ALA A 19 -0.98 -10.58 2.60
N GLY A 20 -0.04 -11.02 1.79
CA GLY A 20 -0.24 -12.16 0.92
C GLY A 20 -1.24 -11.86 -0.17
N ALA A 21 -1.33 -10.60 -0.58
CA ALA A 21 -2.32 -10.16 -1.56
C ALA A 21 -1.95 -10.67 -2.94
N ALA A 22 -2.92 -11.24 -3.63
CA ALA A 22 -2.72 -11.78 -4.97
C ALA A 22 -3.60 -11.09 -6.00
N SER A 23 -4.58 -10.31 -5.56
CA SER A 23 -5.50 -9.65 -6.48
C SER A 23 -6.06 -8.40 -5.83
N ILE A 24 -6.77 -7.62 -6.64
CA ILE A 24 -7.39 -6.38 -6.16
C ILE A 24 -8.40 -6.63 -5.02
N LYS A 25 -8.92 -7.83 -4.92
CA LYS A 25 -9.84 -8.18 -3.83
C LYS A 25 -9.17 -8.11 -2.47
N ASP A 26 -7.86 -8.21 -2.44
CA ASP A 26 -7.09 -8.15 -1.20
C ASP A 26 -6.64 -6.74 -0.87
N MET A 27 -7.11 -5.75 -1.62
CA MET A 27 -6.73 -4.36 -1.43
C MET A 27 -6.98 -3.89 0.01
N GLY A 28 -8.09 -4.30 0.60
CA GLY A 28 -8.39 -3.95 1.97
C GLY A 28 -7.35 -4.44 2.95
N LYS A 29 -6.84 -5.65 2.73
CA LYS A 29 -5.79 -6.20 3.58
C LYS A 29 -4.51 -5.40 3.45
N VAL A 30 -4.13 -5.05 2.22
CA VAL A 30 -2.92 -4.26 1.97
C VAL A 30 -3.06 -2.88 2.61
N MET A 31 -4.20 -2.25 2.47
CA MET A 31 -4.45 -0.95 3.07
C MET A 31 -4.35 -1.01 4.60
N ALA A 32 -4.87 -2.08 5.19
CA ALA A 32 -4.79 -2.27 6.63
C ALA A 32 -3.34 -2.40 7.10
N VAL A 33 -2.52 -3.14 6.35
CA VAL A 33 -1.10 -3.28 6.65
C VAL A 33 -0.39 -1.94 6.53
N LEU A 34 -0.65 -1.21 5.45
CA LEU A 34 -0.06 0.11 5.25
C LEU A 34 -0.43 1.06 6.38
N LYS A 35 -1.71 1.09 6.73
CA LYS A 35 -2.18 1.97 7.78
C LYS A 35 -1.53 1.62 9.12
N SER A 36 -1.38 0.35 9.42
CA SER A 36 -0.77 -0.10 10.65
C SER A 36 0.70 0.29 10.75
N ARG A 37 1.42 0.19 9.63
CA ARG A 37 2.86 0.43 9.64
C ARG A 37 3.22 1.89 9.43
N HIS A 38 2.47 2.61 8.62
CA HIS A 38 2.85 3.93 8.14
C HIS A 38 1.76 4.98 8.33
N ALA A 39 0.90 4.80 9.32
CA ALA A 39 -0.30 5.64 9.48
C ALA A 39 0.02 7.14 9.46
N ALA A 40 1.13 7.55 10.09
CA ALA A 40 1.45 8.97 10.19
C ALA A 40 2.21 9.50 8.97
N ALA A 41 2.90 8.62 8.24
CA ALA A 41 3.77 9.04 7.14
C ALA A 41 3.12 8.80 5.77
N LEU A 42 2.12 7.93 5.71
CA LEU A 42 1.54 7.49 4.46
C LEU A 42 0.41 8.41 4.03
N ASP A 43 0.45 8.82 2.77
CA ASP A 43 -0.67 9.55 2.16
C ASP A 43 -1.66 8.52 1.61
N MET A 44 -2.74 8.29 2.34
CA MET A 44 -3.72 7.27 1.95
C MET A 44 -4.39 7.60 0.62
N ALA A 45 -4.47 8.88 0.27
CA ALA A 45 -5.03 9.28 -1.01
C ALA A 45 -4.17 8.80 -2.18
N LYS A 46 -2.86 8.73 -1.98
CA LYS A 46 -1.95 8.19 -2.99
C LYS A 46 -1.80 6.68 -2.87
N ALA A 47 -1.83 6.18 -1.65
CA ALA A 47 -1.65 4.75 -1.41
C ALA A 47 -2.73 3.90 -2.07
N GLY A 48 -3.97 4.36 -2.03
CA GLY A 48 -5.09 3.64 -2.64
C GLY A 48 -4.84 3.31 -4.10
N PRO A 49 -4.63 4.32 -4.94
CA PRO A 49 -4.32 4.06 -6.36
C PRO A 49 -3.07 3.24 -6.58
N MET A 50 -2.04 3.44 -5.75
CA MET A 50 -0.81 2.67 -5.88
C MET A 50 -1.03 1.20 -5.58
N VAL A 51 -1.78 0.88 -4.55
CA VAL A 51 -2.14 -0.49 -4.22
C VAL A 51 -2.96 -1.11 -5.35
N LYS A 52 -3.93 -0.36 -5.85
CA LYS A 52 -4.76 -0.82 -6.96
C LYS A 52 -3.93 -1.15 -8.19
N ALA A 53 -3.01 -0.27 -8.54
CA ALA A 53 -2.13 -0.48 -9.68
C ALA A 53 -1.25 -1.72 -9.48
N ARG A 54 -0.81 -1.93 -8.24
CA ARG A 54 0.04 -3.08 -7.92
C ARG A 54 -0.73 -4.39 -8.03
N LEU A 55 -1.95 -4.42 -7.53
CA LEU A 55 -2.75 -5.64 -7.48
C LEU A 55 -3.52 -5.88 -8.78
N GLY A 56 -3.98 -4.82 -9.38
CA GLY A 56 -4.78 -4.93 -10.60
C GLY A 56 -3.95 -4.96 -11.87
N GLY A 57 -2.72 -4.56 -11.74
CA GLY A 57 -1.84 -4.52 -12.89
C GLY A 57 -1.15 -5.81 -13.15
#